data_2437413dd5804e09c60df063616bf36a
#
_entry.id   2437413dd5804e09c60df063616bf36a
#
_cell.length_a   1.000
_cell.length_b   1.000
_cell.length_c   1.000
_cell.angle_alpha   90.00
_cell.angle_beta   90.00
_cell.angle_gamma   90.00
#
_symmetry.space_group_name_H-M   'P 1'
#
loop_
_entity.id
_entity.type
_entity.pdbx_description
1 polymer ?
#
loop_
_entity_poly.entity_id
_entity_poly.type
_entity_poly.pdbx_seq_one_letter_code
_entity_poly.pdbx_strand_id
1 'polypeptide(L)'
;MTKAEAFDKATKLAMKGDLALYDEILHPDYESMNQRVRINREMSKSILSENGPLFTVGPVQKIYENEEFVCIHRFSRIANKDVFYEVQTAITYENGKVIT
;
A
#
# COMPACT_ATOMS: atom_id res chain seq x y z
N MET A 1 15.69 3.84 6.54
CA MET A 1 14.45 3.08 6.24
C MET A 1 14.43 2.78 4.75
N THR A 2 14.20 1.52 4.36
CA THR A 2 14.06 1.15 2.95
C THR A 2 12.72 1.64 2.41
N LYS A 3 12.59 1.64 1.06
CA LYS A 3 11.31 1.97 0.42
C LYS A 3 10.20 1.02 0.85
N ALA A 4 10.52 -0.28 0.95
CA ALA A 4 9.56 -1.29 1.40
C ALA A 4 9.09 -1.01 2.82
N GLU A 5 9.99 -0.69 3.73
CA GLU A 5 9.66 -0.34 5.11
C GLU A 5 8.83 0.94 5.19
N ALA A 6 9.18 1.96 4.41
CA ALA A 6 8.44 3.22 4.38
C ALA A 6 7.03 3.02 3.85
N PHE A 7 6.88 2.24 2.79
CA PHE A 7 5.57 1.92 2.23
C PHE A 7 4.71 1.13 3.23
N ASP A 8 5.29 0.14 3.89
CA ASP A 8 4.60 -0.65 4.91
C ASP A 8 4.10 0.23 6.05
N LYS A 9 4.98 1.08 6.59
CA LYS A 9 4.63 2.00 7.67
C LYS A 9 3.50 2.94 7.27
N ALA A 10 3.62 3.57 6.10
CA ALA A 10 2.63 4.50 5.58
C ALA A 10 1.27 3.82 5.38
N THR A 11 1.27 2.62 4.83
CA THR A 11 0.05 1.84 4.59
C THR A 11 -0.63 1.46 5.90
N LYS A 12 0.12 0.97 6.87
CA LYS A 12 -0.43 0.58 8.17
C LYS A 12 -1.03 1.77 8.93
N LEU A 13 -0.38 2.92 8.89
CA LEU A 13 -0.91 4.14 9.49
C LEU A 13 -2.18 4.60 8.78
N ALA A 14 -2.19 4.57 7.45
CA ALA A 14 -3.36 4.94 6.66
C ALA A 14 -4.57 4.04 6.96
N MET A 15 -4.34 2.76 7.18
CA MET A 15 -5.39 1.81 7.55
C MET A 15 -6.01 2.12 8.91
N LYS A 16 -5.32 2.85 9.76
CA LYS A 16 -5.81 3.33 11.07
C LYS A 16 -6.38 4.74 11.00
N GLY A 17 -6.43 5.34 9.83
CA GLY A 17 -6.95 6.68 9.62
C GLY A 17 -5.90 7.79 9.61
N ASP A 18 -4.63 7.48 9.87
CA ASP A 18 -3.53 8.45 9.79
C ASP A 18 -2.94 8.43 8.38
N LEU A 19 -3.34 9.38 7.57
CA LEU A 19 -2.98 9.47 6.15
C LEU A 19 -1.74 10.35 5.87
N ALA A 20 -1.15 10.97 6.88
CA ALA A 20 -0.10 11.97 6.67
C ALA A 20 1.10 11.40 5.92
N LEU A 21 1.64 10.26 6.36
CA LEU A 21 2.81 9.66 5.72
C LEU A 21 2.47 9.06 4.35
N TYR A 22 1.32 8.45 4.22
CA TYR A 22 0.84 7.91 2.95
C TYR A 22 0.69 9.01 1.90
N ASP A 23 0.11 10.13 2.31
CA ASP A 23 -0.03 11.32 1.47
C ASP A 23 1.33 11.84 1.00
N GLU A 24 2.32 11.85 1.90
CA GLU A 24 3.67 12.32 1.60
C GLU A 24 4.39 11.45 0.57
N ILE A 25 4.26 10.13 0.65
CA ILE A 25 4.99 9.22 -0.25
C ILE A 25 4.34 9.02 -1.61
N LEU A 26 3.07 9.40 -1.78
CA LEU A 26 2.39 9.29 -3.07
C LEU A 26 2.72 10.44 -3.99
N HIS A 27 3.01 10.11 -5.26
CA HIS A 27 3.15 11.11 -6.30
C HIS A 27 1.82 11.83 -6.53
N PRO A 28 1.80 13.15 -6.85
CA PRO A 28 0.55 13.86 -7.15
C PRO A 28 -0.28 13.22 -8.26
N ASP A 29 0.38 12.59 -9.23
CA ASP A 29 -0.27 11.93 -10.37
C ASP A 29 -0.44 10.42 -10.17
N TYR A 30 -0.41 9.96 -8.93
CA TYR A 30 -0.57 8.54 -8.62
C TYR A 30 -1.85 7.98 -9.25
N GLU A 31 -1.68 6.85 -9.92
CA GLU A 31 -2.79 6.07 -10.47
C GLU A 31 -2.40 4.59 -10.49
N SER A 32 -3.24 3.75 -9.96
CA SER A 32 -3.03 2.30 -9.99
C SER A 32 -4.24 1.58 -10.58
N MET A 33 -4.05 0.31 -10.86
CA MET A 33 -5.11 -0.56 -11.34
C MET A 33 -5.30 -1.69 -10.34
N ASN A 34 -6.51 -1.84 -9.83
CA ASN A 34 -6.86 -2.94 -8.94
C ASN A 34 -8.12 -3.60 -9.46
N GLN A 35 -8.02 -4.88 -9.82
CA GLN A 35 -9.15 -5.66 -10.34
C GLN A 35 -9.90 -4.93 -11.47
N ARG A 36 -9.13 -4.34 -12.42
CA ARG A 36 -9.64 -3.60 -13.58
C ARG A 36 -10.27 -2.25 -13.25
N VAL A 37 -10.14 -1.77 -12.03
CA VAL A 37 -10.61 -0.45 -11.62
C VAL A 37 -9.42 0.48 -11.48
N ARG A 38 -9.49 1.64 -12.11
CA ARG A 38 -8.50 2.70 -11.94
C ARG A 38 -8.71 3.38 -10.60
N ILE A 39 -7.62 3.52 -9.87
CA ILE A 39 -7.63 4.13 -8.54
C ILE A 39 -6.65 5.30 -8.56
N ASN A 40 -7.18 6.51 -8.39
CA ASN A 40 -6.35 7.69 -8.28
C ASN A 40 -5.87 7.89 -6.84
N ARG A 41 -5.09 8.93 -6.62
CA ARG A 41 -4.48 9.24 -5.32
C ARG A 41 -5.52 9.37 -4.21
N GLU A 42 -6.57 10.14 -4.43
CA GLU A 42 -7.61 10.37 -3.40
C GLU A 42 -8.43 9.12 -3.13
N MET A 43 -8.75 8.35 -4.16
CA MET A 43 -9.45 7.06 -4.01
C MET A 43 -8.61 6.07 -3.21
N SER A 44 -7.30 6.02 -3.47
CA SER A 44 -6.40 5.13 -2.74
C SER A 44 -6.39 5.45 -1.24
N LYS A 45 -6.33 6.72 -0.90
CA LYS A 45 -6.37 7.19 0.50
C LYS A 45 -7.68 6.80 1.17
N SER A 46 -8.80 7.04 0.49
CA SER A 46 -10.13 6.69 1.01
C SER A 46 -10.30 5.18 1.22
N ILE A 47 -9.85 4.37 0.25
CA ILE A 47 -9.94 2.92 0.34
C ILE A 47 -9.19 2.41 1.57
N LEU A 48 -7.97 2.88 1.79
CA LEU A 48 -7.18 2.44 2.94
C LEU A 48 -7.80 2.87 4.27
N SER A 49 -8.25 4.11 4.38
CA SER A 49 -8.81 4.61 5.63
C SER A 49 -10.18 4.02 5.96
N GLU A 50 -11.02 3.78 4.96
CA GLU A 50 -12.36 3.24 5.15
C GLU A 50 -12.37 1.73 5.36
N ASN A 51 -11.55 1.00 4.61
CA ASN A 51 -11.53 -0.47 4.66
C ASN A 51 -10.43 -1.04 5.56
N GLY A 52 -9.46 -0.23 5.95
CA GLY A 52 -8.35 -0.67 6.78
C GLY A 52 -8.77 -1.42 8.04
N PRO A 53 -9.77 -0.92 8.81
CA PRO A 53 -10.20 -1.61 10.02
C PRO A 53 -10.77 -3.01 9.80
N LEU A 54 -11.15 -3.34 8.56
CA LEU A 54 -11.67 -4.65 8.21
C LEU A 54 -10.57 -5.71 8.04
N PHE A 55 -9.31 -5.29 7.98
CA PHE A 55 -8.19 -6.18 7.70
C PHE A 55 -7.17 -6.17 8.82
N THR A 56 -6.54 -7.32 9.01
CA THR A 56 -5.28 -7.44 9.76
C THR A 56 -4.21 -7.82 8.74
N VAL A 57 -3.10 -7.09 8.73
CA VAL A 57 -2.01 -7.34 7.80
C VAL A 57 -0.79 -7.89 8.52
N GLY A 58 -0.18 -8.89 7.90
CA GLY A 58 1.06 -9.47 8.39
C GLY A 58 2.27 -8.63 8.01
N PRO A 59 3.46 -9.05 8.43
CA PRO A 59 4.69 -8.34 8.09
C PRO A 59 4.95 -8.38 6.59
N VAL A 60 5.58 -7.32 6.09
CA VAL A 60 6.01 -7.24 4.69
C VAL A 60 7.27 -8.07 4.50
N GLN A 61 7.28 -8.87 3.44
CA GLN A 61 8.48 -9.52 2.95
C GLN A 61 8.86 -8.86 1.63
N LYS A 62 10.07 -8.28 1.60
CA LYS A 62 10.59 -7.67 0.40
C LYS A 62 11.06 -8.74 -0.56
N ILE A 63 10.55 -8.73 -1.79
CA ILE A 63 10.97 -9.62 -2.86
C ILE A 63 12.09 -8.96 -3.67
N TYR A 64 11.92 -7.68 -4.01
CA TYR A 64 12.89 -6.93 -4.81
C TYR A 64 12.74 -5.44 -4.54
N GLU A 65 13.85 -4.71 -4.58
CA GLU A 65 13.85 -3.26 -4.42
C GLU A 65 15.02 -2.62 -5.15
N ASN A 66 14.74 -1.55 -5.88
CA ASN A 66 15.75 -0.63 -6.39
C ASN A 66 15.21 0.80 -6.30
N GLU A 67 15.84 1.78 -6.95
CA GLU A 67 15.42 3.18 -6.84
C GLU A 67 14.06 3.48 -7.47
N GLU A 68 13.65 2.67 -8.45
CA GLU A 68 12.44 2.92 -9.24
C GLU A 68 11.33 1.93 -8.97
N PHE A 69 11.62 0.82 -8.29
CA PHE A 69 10.68 -0.27 -8.17
C PHE A 69 10.82 -1.02 -6.85
N VAL A 70 9.70 -1.41 -6.28
CA VAL A 70 9.63 -2.28 -5.09
C VAL A 70 8.58 -3.34 -5.33
N CYS A 71 8.92 -4.59 -5.04
CA CYS A 71 7.95 -5.67 -5.01
C CYS A 71 7.95 -6.27 -3.61
N ILE A 72 6.80 -6.36 -3.00
CA ILE A 72 6.61 -6.87 -1.65
C ILE A 72 5.53 -7.94 -1.62
N HIS A 73 5.57 -8.75 -0.58
CA HIS A 73 4.59 -9.79 -0.30
C HIS A 73 4.14 -9.70 1.15
N ARG A 74 2.86 -9.95 1.39
CA ARG A 74 2.31 -10.09 2.74
C ARG A 74 1.06 -10.95 2.73
N PHE A 75 0.71 -11.48 3.88
CA PHE A 75 -0.60 -12.06 4.11
C PHE A 75 -1.51 -11.02 4.76
N SER A 76 -2.79 -11.06 4.37
CA SER A 76 -3.84 -10.24 4.97
C SER A 76 -4.97 -11.14 5.41
N ARG A 77 -5.65 -10.75 6.49
CA ARG A 77 -6.80 -11.47 7.01
C ARG A 77 -7.98 -10.50 7.15
N ILE A 78 -9.16 -10.96 6.75
CA ILE A 78 -10.39 -10.21 7.04
C ILE A 78 -10.73 -10.39 8.52
N ALA A 79 -10.97 -9.29 9.22
CA ALA A 79 -11.33 -9.31 10.62
C ALA A 79 -12.56 -10.20 10.87
N ASN A 80 -12.49 -11.03 11.91
CA ASN A 80 -13.57 -11.93 12.33
C ASN A 80 -13.93 -13.04 11.32
N LYS A 81 -13.03 -13.35 10.38
CA LYS A 81 -13.21 -14.43 9.42
C LYS A 81 -11.94 -15.25 9.29
N ASP A 82 -12.09 -16.54 8.97
CA ASP A 82 -10.95 -17.43 8.70
C ASP A 82 -10.56 -17.37 7.21
N VAL A 83 -10.49 -16.15 6.67
CA VAL A 83 -10.12 -15.92 5.28
C VAL A 83 -8.81 -15.16 5.24
N PHE A 84 -7.83 -15.75 4.58
CA PHE A 84 -6.51 -15.17 4.39
C PHE A 84 -6.28 -14.86 2.92
N TYR A 85 -5.64 -13.74 2.66
CA TYR A 85 -5.19 -13.36 1.33
C TYR A 85 -3.69 -13.33 1.30
N GLU A 86 -3.12 -13.84 0.22
CA GLU A 86 -1.74 -13.63 -0.14
C GLU A 86 -1.71 -12.45 -1.11
N VAL A 87 -0.94 -11.41 -0.78
CA VAL A 87 -0.90 -10.19 -1.57
C VAL A 87 0.52 -9.92 -2.03
N GLN A 88 0.70 -9.79 -3.34
CA GLN A 88 1.93 -9.28 -3.92
C GLN A 88 1.63 -7.88 -4.47
N THR A 89 2.49 -6.93 -4.14
CA THR A 89 2.33 -5.55 -4.59
C THR A 89 3.58 -5.10 -5.33
N ALA A 90 3.39 -4.65 -6.55
CA ALA A 90 4.43 -4.06 -7.38
C ALA A 90 4.26 -2.55 -7.36
N ILE A 91 5.31 -1.85 -6.96
CA ILE A 91 5.26 -0.41 -6.71
C ILE A 91 6.32 0.27 -7.55
N THR A 92 5.92 1.23 -8.36
CA THR A 92 6.82 2.01 -9.20
C THR A 92 6.95 3.43 -8.65
N TYR A 93 8.17 3.97 -8.69
CA TYR A 93 8.49 5.29 -8.17
C TYR A 93 8.89 6.23 -9.30
N GLU A 94 8.48 7.49 -9.17
CA GLU A 94 8.92 8.59 -10.02
C GLU A 94 9.26 9.78 -9.13
N ASN A 95 10.46 10.32 -9.30
CA ASN A 95 10.97 11.42 -8.46
C ASN A 95 10.89 11.12 -6.97
N GLY A 96 11.17 9.86 -6.60
CA GLY A 96 11.18 9.42 -5.21
C GLY A 96 9.82 9.18 -4.58
N LYS A 97 8.73 9.29 -5.36
CA LYS A 97 7.37 9.08 -4.87
C LYS A 97 6.67 7.97 -5.64
N VAL A 98 5.73 7.29 -4.98
CA VAL A 98 4.96 6.20 -5.56
C VAL A 98 4.05 6.73 -6.66
N ILE A 99 4.25 6.28 -7.91
CA ILE A 99 3.45 6.71 -9.05
C ILE A 99 2.38 5.67 -9.42
N THR A 100 2.67 4.40 -9.16
CA THR A 100 1.70 3.34 -9.43
C THR A 100 2.00 2.08 -8.62
#